data_d0c60a5d511353f6ec696f4ad4f295cd
#
_entry.id   d0c60a5d511353f6ec696f4ad4f295cd
#
_cell.length_a   1.000
_cell.length_b   1.000
_cell.length_c   1.000
_cell.angle_alpha   90.00
_cell.angle_beta   90.00
_cell.angle_gamma   90.00
#
_symmetry.space_group_name_H-M   'P 1'
#
loop_
_entity.id
_entity.type
_entity.pdbx_description
1 polymer ?
#
loop_
_entity_poly.entity_id
_entity_poly.type
_entity_poly.pdbx_seq_one_letter_code
_entity_poly.pdbx_strand_id
1 'polypeptide(L)'
;MSGAVDYSEMRFVDLKRKVVFELVREREREALKAFYKRMNETSVRLGCSKKTNFAVAHGMHHDRNYSTALDIATISCNAIRNHPLLADVINTKYYECRSRLLPNHCYKWKNTNDMIWDSSKCYYGVKTGVTQTAGPCLSVHYKSSCGTFDFIIVVLNSKTKEARFLEIPKLVEWAIQKIQRVKKINYKPSLKRQLLRNLAHF
;
A
#
# COMPACT_ATOMS: atom_id res chain seq x y z
N MET A 1 16.86 34.63 4.36
CA MET A 1 18.23 35.06 4.01
C MET A 1 18.84 33.91 3.19
N SER A 2 18.92 34.10 1.87
CA SER A 2 19.60 33.16 0.96
C SER A 2 21.08 33.46 1.03
N GLY A 3 21.83 32.69 1.79
CA GLY A 3 23.30 32.81 1.80
C GLY A 3 23.85 32.43 0.43
N ALA A 4 24.28 33.43 -0.32
CA ALA A 4 25.06 33.21 -1.52
C ALA A 4 26.37 32.53 -1.11
N VAL A 5 26.64 31.36 -1.67
CA VAL A 5 27.90 30.64 -1.43
C VAL A 5 29.01 31.35 -2.22
N ASP A 6 30.02 31.86 -1.53
CA ASP A 6 31.17 32.46 -2.15
C ASP A 6 32.05 31.38 -2.80
N TYR A 7 32.27 31.49 -4.11
CA TYR A 7 33.03 30.54 -4.92
C TYR A 7 34.48 31.05 -5.23
N SER A 8 34.89 32.18 -4.67
CA SER A 8 36.15 32.85 -5.03
C SER A 8 37.41 32.04 -4.70
N GLU A 9 37.34 31.10 -3.75
CA GLU A 9 38.48 30.28 -3.33
C GLU A 9 38.48 28.83 -3.85
N MET A 10 37.46 28.45 -4.64
CA MET A 10 37.38 27.07 -5.14
C MET A 10 38.25 26.83 -6.37
N ARG A 11 39.04 25.74 -6.36
CA ARG A 11 39.76 25.31 -7.55
C ARG A 11 38.79 24.92 -8.66
N PHE A 12 39.17 25.18 -9.92
CA PHE A 12 38.33 24.90 -11.10
C PHE A 12 37.82 23.45 -11.20
N VAL A 13 38.58 22.48 -10.69
CA VAL A 13 38.20 21.05 -10.62
C VAL A 13 37.07 20.82 -9.60
N ASP A 14 37.12 21.51 -8.48
CA ASP A 14 36.11 21.36 -7.42
C ASP A 14 34.80 22.05 -7.82
N LEU A 15 34.92 23.18 -8.55
CA LEU A 15 33.76 23.86 -9.13
C LEU A 15 33.04 22.96 -10.15
N LYS A 16 33.80 22.32 -11.07
CA LYS A 16 33.23 21.37 -12.03
C LYS A 16 32.53 20.19 -11.34
N ARG A 17 33.15 19.59 -10.32
CA ARG A 17 32.55 18.50 -9.54
C ARG A 17 31.24 18.93 -8.85
N LYS A 18 31.23 20.13 -8.29
CA LYS A 18 30.04 20.67 -7.64
C LYS A 18 28.91 20.92 -8.63
N VAL A 19 29.20 21.53 -9.77
CA VAL A 19 28.21 21.76 -10.84
C VAL A 19 27.63 20.44 -11.36
N VAL A 20 28.48 19.44 -11.64
CA VAL A 20 28.02 18.12 -12.06
C VAL A 20 27.15 17.47 -11.00
N PHE A 21 27.53 17.55 -9.72
CA PHE A 21 26.76 17.01 -8.62
C PHE A 21 25.38 17.68 -8.48
N GLU A 22 25.31 19.00 -8.62
CA GLU A 22 24.04 19.74 -8.61
C GLU A 22 23.14 19.39 -9.78
N LEU A 23 23.68 19.25 -11.00
CA LEU A 23 22.94 18.82 -12.18
C LEU A 23 22.38 17.40 -12.05
N VAL A 24 23.16 16.48 -11.46
CA VAL A 24 22.67 15.11 -11.18
C VAL A 24 21.52 15.16 -10.17
N ARG A 25 21.66 15.91 -9.07
CA ARG A 25 20.60 16.08 -8.07
C ARG A 25 19.33 16.69 -8.66
N GLU A 26 19.46 17.67 -9.55
CA GLU A 26 18.31 18.28 -10.23
C GLU A 26 17.55 17.23 -11.09
N ARG A 27 18.28 16.45 -11.89
CA ARG A 27 17.70 15.36 -12.68
C ARG A 27 17.01 14.31 -11.82
N GLU A 28 17.61 13.94 -10.69
CA GLU A 28 17.00 13.01 -9.73
C GLU A 28 15.70 13.58 -9.15
N ARG A 29 15.69 14.87 -8.78
CA ARG A 29 14.48 15.54 -8.29
C ARG A 29 13.36 15.55 -9.32
N GLU A 30 13.67 15.88 -10.57
CA GLU A 30 12.67 15.88 -11.66
C GLU A 30 12.14 14.49 -11.93
N ALA A 31 12.99 13.45 -11.93
CA ALA A 31 12.57 12.06 -12.07
C ALA A 31 11.64 11.64 -10.94
N LEU A 32 11.92 12.00 -9.70
CA LEU A 32 11.06 11.74 -8.55
C LEU A 32 9.72 12.47 -8.65
N LYS A 33 9.72 13.75 -9.05
CA LYS A 33 8.47 14.51 -9.27
C LYS A 33 7.60 13.82 -10.35
N ALA A 34 8.20 13.44 -11.46
CA ALA A 34 7.51 12.73 -12.54
C ALA A 34 6.93 11.39 -12.04
N PHE A 35 7.67 10.65 -11.22
CA PHE A 35 7.21 9.40 -10.62
C PHE A 35 6.01 9.61 -9.69
N TYR A 36 6.07 10.60 -8.78
CA TYR A 36 4.95 10.90 -7.88
C TYR A 36 3.70 11.38 -8.64
N LYS A 37 3.89 12.15 -9.71
CA LYS A 37 2.80 12.51 -10.62
C LYS A 37 2.14 11.28 -11.20
N ARG A 38 2.92 10.31 -11.73
CA ARG A 38 2.38 9.05 -12.27
C ARG A 38 1.68 8.20 -11.23
N MET A 39 2.15 8.15 -9.97
CA MET A 39 1.45 7.48 -8.87
C MET A 39 0.04 8.06 -8.68
N ASN A 40 -0.08 9.39 -8.63
CA ASN A 40 -1.36 10.07 -8.44
C ASN A 40 -2.28 9.94 -9.67
N GLU A 41 -1.78 10.08 -10.89
CA GLU A 41 -2.53 9.83 -12.12
C GLU A 41 -3.06 8.39 -12.19
N THR A 42 -2.26 7.42 -11.73
CA THR A 42 -2.68 6.02 -11.66
C THR A 42 -3.79 5.84 -10.63
N SER A 43 -3.69 6.44 -9.45
CA SER A 43 -4.75 6.37 -8.44
C SER A 43 -6.08 6.93 -8.95
N VAL A 44 -6.04 8.07 -9.64
CA VAL A 44 -7.23 8.67 -10.26
C VAL A 44 -7.82 7.74 -11.33
N ARG A 45 -6.98 7.18 -12.21
CA ARG A 45 -7.41 6.23 -13.26
C ARG A 45 -8.05 4.97 -12.68
N LEU A 46 -7.63 4.54 -11.48
CA LEU A 46 -8.22 3.42 -10.74
C LEU A 46 -9.53 3.78 -10.02
N GLY A 47 -9.96 5.03 -10.06
CA GLY A 47 -11.18 5.49 -9.41
C GLY A 47 -11.00 5.82 -7.92
N CYS A 48 -9.78 6.04 -7.46
CA CYS A 48 -9.54 6.50 -6.09
C CYS A 48 -10.11 7.91 -5.87
N SER A 49 -10.53 8.18 -4.65
CA SER A 49 -11.11 9.45 -4.27
C SER A 49 -10.05 10.57 -4.22
N LYS A 50 -10.51 11.83 -4.18
CA LYS A 50 -9.65 13.01 -3.95
C LYS A 50 -8.99 13.02 -2.56
N LYS A 51 -9.35 12.05 -1.68
CA LYS A 51 -8.75 11.84 -0.35
C LYS A 51 -7.51 10.94 -0.43
N THR A 52 -6.95 10.74 -1.62
CA THR A 52 -5.71 9.98 -1.83
C THR A 52 -4.71 10.84 -2.58
N ASN A 53 -3.51 10.99 -2.01
CA ASN A 53 -2.39 11.68 -2.60
C ASN A 53 -1.08 11.01 -2.20
N PHE A 54 -0.23 10.74 -3.17
CA PHE A 54 1.10 10.18 -2.98
C PHE A 54 2.15 11.28 -3.21
N ALA A 55 2.83 11.68 -2.15
CA ALA A 55 3.90 12.69 -2.18
C ALA A 55 5.29 12.08 -2.10
N VAL A 56 5.39 10.82 -1.68
CA VAL A 56 6.64 10.06 -1.57
C VAL A 56 6.41 8.58 -1.92
N ALA A 57 7.47 7.90 -2.39
CA ALA A 57 7.40 6.49 -2.78
C ALA A 57 7.93 5.52 -1.70
N HIS A 58 8.74 6.01 -0.76
CA HIS A 58 9.45 5.18 0.22
C HIS A 58 8.62 4.78 1.44
N GLY A 59 7.37 5.27 1.56
CA GLY A 59 6.46 4.89 2.64
C GLY A 59 6.75 5.51 4.01
N MET A 60 7.75 6.39 4.12
CA MET A 60 7.98 7.20 5.33
C MET A 60 6.96 8.33 5.41
N HIS A 61 6.83 8.92 6.60
CA HIS A 61 5.90 10.03 6.82
C HIS A 61 6.17 11.22 5.90
N HIS A 62 5.10 11.78 5.39
CA HIS A 62 5.07 13.06 4.68
C HIS A 62 3.66 13.64 4.77
N ASP A 63 3.51 14.92 5.14
CA ASP A 63 2.21 15.55 5.41
C ASP A 63 1.22 15.47 4.24
N ARG A 64 1.72 15.48 3.02
CA ARG A 64 0.93 15.36 1.80
C ARG A 64 0.75 13.93 1.30
N ASN A 65 1.16 12.90 2.09
CA ASN A 65 0.99 11.48 1.75
C ASN A 65 -0.15 10.90 2.58
N TYR A 66 -1.33 10.81 2.00
CA TYR A 66 -2.55 10.35 2.68
C TYR A 66 -3.43 9.52 1.74
N SER A 67 -4.26 8.66 2.31
CA SER A 67 -5.22 7.83 1.56
C SER A 67 -6.37 7.39 2.47
N THR A 68 -7.32 6.65 1.89
CA THR A 68 -8.40 5.98 2.61
C THR A 68 -8.25 4.46 2.52
N ALA A 69 -8.88 3.73 3.45
CA ALA A 69 -8.88 2.27 3.41
C ALA A 69 -9.48 1.73 2.10
N LEU A 70 -10.53 2.36 1.59
CA LEU A 70 -11.17 1.98 0.32
C LEU A 70 -10.24 2.18 -0.87
N ASP A 71 -9.57 3.32 -0.95
CA ASP A 71 -8.65 3.61 -2.06
C ASP A 71 -7.45 2.66 -2.05
N ILE A 72 -6.89 2.37 -0.87
CA ILE A 72 -5.81 1.36 -0.74
C ILE A 72 -6.31 -0.03 -1.13
N ALA A 73 -7.53 -0.40 -0.76
CA ALA A 73 -8.12 -1.68 -1.19
C ALA A 73 -8.28 -1.74 -2.72
N THR A 74 -8.74 -0.66 -3.34
CA THR A 74 -8.88 -0.52 -4.80
C THR A 74 -7.54 -0.70 -5.51
N ILE A 75 -6.50 0.01 -5.06
CA ILE A 75 -5.14 -0.09 -5.60
C ILE A 75 -4.59 -1.51 -5.42
N SER A 76 -4.75 -2.09 -4.23
CA SER A 76 -4.26 -3.44 -3.91
C SER A 76 -4.94 -4.50 -4.78
N CYS A 77 -6.25 -4.40 -4.95
CA CYS A 77 -7.03 -5.32 -5.80
C CYS A 77 -6.55 -5.26 -7.26
N ASN A 78 -6.37 -4.05 -7.81
CA ASN A 78 -5.86 -3.87 -9.16
C ASN A 78 -4.43 -4.42 -9.32
N ALA A 79 -3.56 -4.13 -8.35
CA ALA A 79 -2.17 -4.55 -8.37
C ALA A 79 -2.04 -6.09 -8.36
N ILE A 80 -2.80 -6.78 -7.50
CA ILE A 80 -2.77 -8.25 -7.43
C ILE A 80 -3.31 -8.89 -8.70
N ARG A 81 -4.39 -8.36 -9.27
CA ARG A 81 -5.03 -8.93 -10.46
C ARG A 81 -4.19 -8.77 -11.73
N ASN A 82 -3.49 -7.64 -11.86
CA ASN A 82 -2.81 -7.28 -13.09
C ASN A 82 -1.29 -7.50 -13.06
N HIS A 83 -0.72 -7.84 -11.90
CA HIS A 83 0.72 -8.01 -11.73
C HIS A 83 1.04 -9.31 -10.97
N PRO A 84 1.05 -10.48 -11.65
CA PRO A 84 1.28 -11.79 -11.01
C PRO A 84 2.59 -11.85 -10.20
N LEU A 85 3.66 -11.28 -10.73
CA LEU A 85 4.95 -11.21 -10.00
C LEU A 85 4.81 -10.51 -8.64
N LEU A 86 3.98 -9.46 -8.56
CA LEU A 86 3.72 -8.80 -7.28
C LEU A 86 3.01 -9.75 -6.31
N ALA A 87 2.04 -10.53 -6.79
CA ALA A 87 1.34 -11.51 -5.97
C ALA A 87 2.31 -12.55 -5.37
N ASP A 88 3.27 -13.02 -6.16
CA ASP A 88 4.31 -13.95 -5.69
C ASP A 88 5.21 -13.31 -4.64
N VAL A 89 5.69 -12.09 -4.89
CA VAL A 89 6.56 -11.35 -3.97
C VAL A 89 5.90 -11.10 -2.62
N ILE A 90 4.66 -10.61 -2.59
CA ILE A 90 3.96 -10.28 -1.34
C ILE A 90 3.61 -11.52 -0.50
N ASN A 91 3.56 -12.70 -1.12
CA ASN A 91 3.28 -13.97 -0.46
C ASN A 91 4.55 -14.76 -0.09
N THR A 92 5.71 -14.28 -0.50
CA THR A 92 6.99 -14.89 -0.14
C THR A 92 7.23 -14.72 1.36
N LYS A 93 7.35 -15.83 2.08
CA LYS A 93 7.54 -15.86 3.55
C LYS A 93 8.94 -15.45 3.97
N TYR A 94 9.93 -16.00 3.27
CA TYR A 94 11.35 -15.74 3.45
C TYR A 94 12.00 -15.50 2.10
N TYR A 95 12.92 -14.57 2.07
CA TYR A 95 13.77 -14.33 0.91
C TYR A 95 15.21 -14.14 1.36
N GLU A 96 16.11 -14.72 0.61
CA GLU A 96 17.55 -14.64 0.90
C GLU A 96 18.30 -14.42 -0.42
N CYS A 97 19.25 -13.49 -0.42
CA CYS A 97 20.13 -13.33 -1.56
C CYS A 97 21.55 -12.92 -1.12
N ARG A 98 22.53 -13.33 -1.89
CA ARG A 98 23.93 -12.96 -1.69
C ARG A 98 24.23 -11.64 -2.40
N SER A 99 25.01 -10.79 -1.73
CA SER A 99 25.49 -9.55 -2.34
C SER A 99 26.47 -9.88 -3.47
N ARG A 100 26.30 -9.20 -4.60
CA ARG A 100 27.28 -9.27 -5.70
C ARG A 100 28.55 -8.46 -5.40
N LEU A 101 28.41 -7.41 -4.60
CA LEU A 101 29.53 -6.50 -4.25
C LEU A 101 30.28 -6.96 -2.99
N LEU A 102 29.62 -7.69 -2.10
CA LEU A 102 30.16 -8.20 -0.84
C LEU A 102 29.95 -9.70 -0.78
N PRO A 103 30.86 -10.53 -1.35
CA PRO A 103 30.63 -11.97 -1.54
C PRO A 103 30.27 -12.75 -0.27
N ASN A 104 30.73 -12.29 0.90
CA ASN A 104 30.46 -12.91 2.20
C ASN A 104 29.18 -12.37 2.87
N HIS A 105 28.47 -11.44 2.24
CA HIS A 105 27.26 -10.84 2.82
C HIS A 105 26.00 -11.47 2.21
N CYS A 106 25.18 -12.08 3.06
CA CYS A 106 23.89 -12.66 2.71
C CYS A 106 22.77 -11.82 3.35
N TYR A 107 21.91 -11.27 2.52
CA TYR A 107 20.70 -10.57 2.96
C TYR A 107 19.60 -11.60 3.20
N LYS A 108 18.92 -11.49 4.35
CA LYS A 108 17.79 -12.35 4.73
C LYS A 108 16.61 -11.49 5.15
N TRP A 109 15.46 -11.73 4.55
CA TRP A 109 14.23 -11.04 4.88
C TRP A 109 13.15 -12.04 5.28
N LYS A 110 12.45 -11.73 6.35
CA LYS A 110 11.21 -12.38 6.76
C LYS A 110 10.05 -11.44 6.46
N ASN A 111 8.98 -11.97 5.88
CA ASN A 111 7.77 -11.18 5.65
C ASN A 111 7.18 -10.71 6.98
N THR A 112 6.87 -9.43 7.05
CA THR A 112 6.32 -8.79 8.26
C THR A 112 4.80 -8.93 8.42
N ASN A 113 4.14 -9.57 7.45
CA ASN A 113 2.72 -9.85 7.53
C ASN A 113 2.48 -11.21 8.18
N ASP A 114 2.09 -11.21 9.45
CA ASP A 114 1.86 -12.44 10.21
C ASP A 114 0.68 -13.26 9.67
N MET A 115 -0.27 -12.66 8.94
CA MET A 115 -1.42 -13.38 8.36
C MET A 115 -1.02 -14.45 7.35
N ILE A 116 0.11 -14.31 6.64
CA ILE A 116 0.55 -15.32 5.66
C ILE A 116 1.05 -16.62 6.31
N TRP A 117 1.22 -16.61 7.65
CA TRP A 117 1.64 -17.77 8.44
C TRP A 117 0.45 -18.54 9.00
N ASP A 118 -0.76 -18.02 8.83
CA ASP A 118 -1.98 -18.67 9.28
C ASP A 118 -2.14 -20.05 8.62
N SER A 119 -2.52 -21.04 9.42
CA SER A 119 -2.66 -22.44 9.00
C SER A 119 -3.82 -22.66 8.04
N SER A 120 -4.83 -21.77 8.04
CA SER A 120 -6.00 -21.86 7.14
C SER A 120 -5.63 -21.65 5.68
N LYS A 121 -4.45 -21.05 5.39
CA LYS A 121 -4.00 -20.66 4.05
C LYS A 121 -5.01 -19.79 3.28
N CYS A 122 -5.86 -19.07 4.00
CA CYS A 122 -6.86 -18.16 3.42
C CYS A 122 -6.38 -16.72 3.32
N TYR A 123 -5.26 -16.39 3.97
CA TYR A 123 -4.70 -15.05 4.01
C TYR A 123 -3.44 -14.95 3.18
N TYR A 124 -3.41 -13.93 2.34
CA TYR A 124 -2.28 -13.61 1.48
C TYR A 124 -1.77 -12.21 1.84
N GLY A 125 -0.48 -12.01 1.65
CA GLY A 125 0.12 -10.72 1.96
C GLY A 125 -0.40 -9.63 1.02
N VAL A 126 -0.46 -8.40 1.53
CA VAL A 126 -0.28 -7.24 0.65
C VAL A 126 0.79 -6.34 1.25
N LYS A 127 0.48 -5.63 2.32
CA LYS A 127 1.45 -4.69 2.89
C LYS A 127 1.16 -4.39 4.35
N THR A 128 2.22 -4.38 5.16
CA THR A 128 2.23 -3.80 6.51
C THR A 128 2.88 -2.42 6.48
N GLY A 129 2.51 -1.57 7.41
CA GLY A 129 3.15 -0.28 7.61
C GLY A 129 2.97 0.21 9.04
N VAL A 130 3.98 0.90 9.57
CA VAL A 130 3.89 1.59 10.86
C VAL A 130 4.72 2.86 10.76
N THR A 131 4.10 4.01 10.99
CA THR A 131 4.79 5.27 11.26
C THR A 131 4.19 5.90 12.49
N GLN A 132 4.87 6.86 13.09
CA GLN A 132 4.38 7.55 14.28
C GLN A 132 3.03 8.25 14.04
N THR A 133 2.83 8.78 12.85
CA THR A 133 1.63 9.54 12.49
C THR A 133 0.50 8.68 11.94
N ALA A 134 0.81 7.65 11.12
CA ALA A 134 -0.19 6.77 10.54
C ALA A 134 -0.64 5.64 11.49
N GLY A 135 0.13 5.37 12.55
CA GLY A 135 -0.09 4.19 13.38
C GLY A 135 0.14 2.87 12.63
N PRO A 136 -0.24 1.75 13.24
CA PRO A 136 -0.15 0.43 12.62
C PRO A 136 -1.21 0.26 11.51
N CYS A 137 -0.76 -0.04 10.30
CA CYS A 137 -1.60 -0.27 9.12
C CYS A 137 -1.35 -1.65 8.53
N LEU A 138 -2.37 -2.22 7.90
CA LEU A 138 -2.31 -3.53 7.27
C LEU A 138 -3.29 -3.60 6.10
N SER A 139 -2.82 -4.11 4.96
CA SER A 139 -3.64 -4.55 3.84
C SER A 139 -3.43 -6.05 3.65
N VAL A 140 -4.52 -6.82 3.53
CA VAL A 140 -4.52 -8.28 3.39
C VAL A 140 -5.45 -8.68 2.27
N HIS A 141 -5.05 -9.64 1.47
CA HIS A 141 -5.92 -10.34 0.54
C HIS A 141 -6.44 -11.62 1.23
N TYR A 142 -7.76 -11.74 1.33
CA TYR A 142 -8.43 -12.93 1.84
C TYR A 142 -9.09 -13.68 0.69
N LYS A 143 -8.86 -14.98 0.63
CA LYS A 143 -9.54 -15.91 -0.29
C LYS A 143 -9.94 -17.15 0.49
N SER A 144 -11.25 -17.44 0.54
CA SER A 144 -11.74 -18.63 1.22
C SER A 144 -11.24 -19.91 0.52
N SER A 145 -11.06 -20.99 1.28
CA SER A 145 -10.60 -22.28 0.76
C SER A 145 -11.48 -22.83 -0.36
N CYS A 146 -12.78 -22.56 -0.30
CA CYS A 146 -13.76 -22.94 -1.35
C CYS A 146 -13.80 -21.95 -2.53
N GLY A 147 -13.03 -20.86 -2.52
CA GLY A 147 -13.03 -19.84 -3.57
C GLY A 147 -14.26 -18.94 -3.64
N THR A 148 -15.25 -19.13 -2.75
CA THR A 148 -16.51 -18.37 -2.78
C THR A 148 -16.34 -16.90 -2.42
N PHE A 149 -15.37 -16.59 -1.55
CA PHE A 149 -15.07 -15.25 -1.08
C PHE A 149 -13.63 -14.91 -1.43
N ASP A 150 -13.45 -13.77 -2.08
CA ASP A 150 -12.18 -13.24 -2.53
C ASP A 150 -12.23 -11.70 -2.46
N PHE A 151 -11.52 -11.11 -1.49
CA PHE A 151 -11.56 -9.65 -1.26
C PHE A 151 -10.33 -9.12 -0.51
N ILE A 152 -10.11 -7.83 -0.60
CA ILE A 152 -9.05 -7.10 0.11
C ILE A 152 -9.64 -6.48 1.38
N ILE A 153 -8.90 -6.59 2.47
CA ILE A 153 -9.20 -5.93 3.74
C ILE A 153 -8.07 -4.95 4.05
N VAL A 154 -8.44 -3.74 4.46
CA VAL A 154 -7.48 -2.70 4.86
C VAL A 154 -7.84 -2.16 6.23
N VAL A 155 -6.88 -2.19 7.14
CA VAL A 155 -6.94 -1.57 8.46
C VAL A 155 -5.92 -0.44 8.51
N LEU A 156 -6.36 0.75 8.90
CA LEU A 156 -5.52 1.93 9.06
C LEU A 156 -5.60 2.40 10.52
N ASN A 157 -4.45 2.80 11.07
CA ASN A 157 -4.35 3.35 12.43
C ASN A 157 -4.95 2.43 13.51
N SER A 158 -4.59 1.16 13.49
CA SER A 158 -4.95 0.23 14.56
C SER A 158 -4.28 0.62 15.89
N LYS A 159 -4.84 0.21 17.02
CA LYS A 159 -4.34 0.57 18.36
C LYS A 159 -2.91 0.10 18.62
N THR A 160 -2.57 -1.11 18.16
CA THR A 160 -1.23 -1.70 18.31
C THR A 160 -0.82 -2.44 17.05
N LYS A 161 0.46 -2.81 16.96
CA LYS A 161 0.98 -3.62 15.83
C LYS A 161 0.31 -5.00 15.77
N GLU A 162 -0.04 -5.56 16.90
CA GLU A 162 -0.69 -6.87 17.04
C GLU A 162 -2.19 -6.77 16.77
N ALA A 163 -2.83 -5.70 17.26
CA ALA A 163 -4.27 -5.48 17.10
C ALA A 163 -4.71 -5.51 15.64
N ARG A 164 -3.92 -4.93 14.72
CA ARG A 164 -4.23 -4.93 13.29
C ARG A 164 -4.42 -6.34 12.72
N PHE A 165 -3.70 -7.35 13.23
CA PHE A 165 -3.85 -8.74 12.81
C PHE A 165 -5.09 -9.39 13.42
N LEU A 166 -5.44 -9.05 14.67
CA LEU A 166 -6.64 -9.53 15.36
C LEU A 166 -7.94 -8.93 14.79
N GLU A 167 -7.87 -7.79 14.15
CA GLU A 167 -9.01 -7.14 13.52
C GLU A 167 -9.38 -7.80 12.17
N ILE A 168 -8.40 -8.37 11.46
CA ILE A 168 -8.63 -8.96 10.12
C ILE A 168 -9.69 -10.08 10.14
N PRO A 169 -9.60 -11.12 11.01
CA PRO A 169 -10.62 -12.18 11.03
C PRO A 169 -12.03 -11.67 11.31
N LYS A 170 -12.17 -10.67 12.19
CA LYS A 170 -13.46 -10.04 12.51
C LYS A 170 -14.06 -9.33 11.29
N LEU A 171 -13.21 -8.63 10.53
CA LEU A 171 -13.62 -7.96 9.29
C LEU A 171 -13.95 -8.95 8.18
N VAL A 172 -13.24 -10.08 8.10
CA VAL A 172 -13.58 -11.20 7.19
C VAL A 172 -14.98 -11.72 7.49
N GLU A 173 -15.24 -12.05 8.75
CA GLU A 173 -16.54 -12.57 9.18
C GLU A 173 -17.67 -11.58 8.87
N TRP A 174 -17.46 -10.32 9.24
CA TRP A 174 -18.41 -9.24 8.94
C TRP A 174 -18.69 -9.11 7.44
N ALA A 175 -17.63 -9.12 6.59
CA ALA A 175 -17.77 -9.01 5.15
C ALA A 175 -18.54 -10.21 4.56
N ILE A 176 -18.24 -11.43 5.00
CA ILE A 176 -18.95 -12.66 4.59
C ILE A 176 -20.43 -12.56 4.92
N GLN A 177 -20.77 -12.18 6.16
CA GLN A 177 -22.16 -12.01 6.59
C GLN A 177 -22.90 -10.96 5.74
N LYS A 178 -22.25 -9.83 5.45
CA LYS A 178 -22.82 -8.78 4.59
C LYS A 178 -23.07 -9.27 3.18
N ILE A 179 -22.11 -9.94 2.56
CA ILE A 179 -22.24 -10.50 1.20
C ILE A 179 -23.38 -11.54 1.15
N GLN A 180 -23.46 -12.42 2.15
CA GLN A 180 -24.54 -13.43 2.23
C GLN A 180 -25.92 -12.78 2.40
N ARG A 181 -26.04 -11.74 3.22
CA ARG A 181 -27.29 -10.99 3.37
C ARG A 181 -27.72 -10.35 2.05
N VAL A 182 -26.80 -9.70 1.33
CA VAL A 182 -27.09 -9.10 0.02
C VAL A 182 -27.53 -10.16 -1.00
N LYS A 183 -26.87 -11.33 -1.03
CA LYS A 183 -27.29 -12.44 -1.89
C LYS A 183 -28.71 -12.93 -1.55
N LYS A 184 -29.04 -13.10 -0.26
CA LYS A 184 -30.39 -13.49 0.18
C LYS A 184 -31.45 -12.46 -0.20
N ILE A 185 -31.14 -11.16 -0.15
CA ILE A 185 -32.03 -10.08 -0.52
C ILE A 185 -32.28 -10.06 -2.04
N ASN A 186 -31.24 -10.27 -2.84
CA ASN A 186 -31.37 -10.35 -4.30
C ASN A 186 -32.20 -11.56 -4.75
N TYR A 187 -32.28 -12.61 -3.94
CA TYR A 187 -33.13 -13.79 -4.19
C TYR A 187 -34.60 -13.55 -3.81
N LYS A 188 -34.93 -12.51 -3.00
CA LYS A 188 -36.29 -12.11 -2.63
C LYS A 188 -36.58 -10.67 -3.10
N PRO A 189 -37.25 -10.49 -4.26
CA PRO A 189 -37.50 -9.15 -4.84
C PRO A 189 -38.25 -8.17 -3.91
N SER A 190 -39.05 -8.67 -2.97
CA SER A 190 -39.77 -7.87 -1.97
C SER A 190 -38.86 -7.21 -0.96
N LEU A 191 -37.79 -7.87 -0.52
CA LEU A 191 -36.77 -7.33 0.41
C LEU A 191 -35.85 -6.32 -0.25
N LYS A 192 -35.58 -6.46 -1.56
CA LYS A 192 -34.79 -5.49 -2.32
C LYS A 192 -35.43 -4.12 -2.37
N ARG A 193 -36.74 -4.05 -2.57
CA ARG A 193 -37.52 -2.79 -2.56
C ARG A 193 -37.50 -2.10 -1.20
N GLN A 194 -37.56 -2.85 -0.10
CA GLN A 194 -37.56 -2.31 1.25
C GLN A 194 -36.18 -1.72 1.64
N LEU A 195 -35.09 -2.36 1.22
CA LEU A 195 -33.73 -1.88 1.48
C LEU A 195 -33.40 -0.61 0.69
N LEU A 196 -33.82 -0.51 -0.57
CA LEU A 196 -33.66 0.67 -1.40
C LEU A 196 -34.45 1.87 -0.84
N ARG A 197 -35.61 1.65 -0.25
CA ARG A 197 -36.37 2.71 0.45
C ARG A 197 -35.64 3.22 1.69
N ASN A 198 -35.03 2.33 2.49
CA ASN A 198 -34.29 2.72 3.70
C ASN A 198 -32.94 3.42 3.40
N LEU A 199 -32.34 3.19 2.23
CA LEU A 199 -31.13 3.87 1.79
C LEU A 199 -31.40 5.26 1.16
N ALA A 200 -32.62 5.53 0.75
CA ALA A 200 -33.03 6.82 0.20
C ALA A 200 -33.36 7.88 1.30
N HIS A 201 -33.29 7.50 2.57
CA HIS A 201 -33.55 8.37 3.73
C HIS A 201 -32.28 8.67 4.55
N PHE A 202 -31.09 8.41 4.00
CA PHE A 202 -29.77 8.82 4.48
C PHE A 202 -29.07 9.65 3.40
#